data_3e85fbe3b2be31f21ec93ea0fd00dfac
#
_entry.id   3e85fbe3b2be31f21ec93ea0fd00dfac
#
_cell.length_a   1.000
_cell.length_b   1.000
_cell.length_c   1.000
_cell.angle_alpha   90.00
_cell.angle_beta   90.00
_cell.angle_gamma   90.00
#
_symmetry.space_group_name_H-M   'P 1'
#
loop_
_entity.id
_entity.type
_entity.pdbx_description
1 polymer ?
#
loop_
_entity_poly.entity_id
_entity_poly.type
_entity_poly.pdbx_seq_one_letter_code
_entity_poly.pdbx_strand_id
1 'polypeptide(L)'
;MHTFKRNVLFLQTVSEKYRMAGLTEKTIDIEKILKSKMGSKAKFVPGFLVSWLKRIAHQDQVNAYLWESRDKVGVEWLEDCVRYLDTTLEIEGKENLPDPNDGRLYTFVSNHPLGGEDGVALGAIIGRHYDGHFRYLVNDLLMNLPGLAPVCIPINKTGKQSRNFPAMVEAGFQSDNHMLMFPAGLCSRKKDGVISDIPWTKTFISKSVQYQRDVVPIHFGGQNSNFFYRLANFSDRFLPFNLAMLFLVDEMYKNVHKTFRVAIGKPIPWQTFDKSKTPMEWAQFVKEQVYKL
;
A
#
# COMPACT_ATOMS: atom_id res chain seq x y z
N MET A 1 6.14 -0.33 -28.04
CA MET A 1 7.07 -1.47 -28.20
C MET A 1 8.44 -1.24 -27.57
N HIS A 2 9.02 -0.02 -27.63
CA HIS A 2 10.32 0.30 -27.01
C HIS A 2 10.31 0.24 -25.48
N THR A 3 9.26 0.74 -24.82
CA THR A 3 9.13 0.77 -23.36
C THR A 3 9.07 -0.64 -22.74
N PHE A 4 8.32 -1.56 -23.39
CA PHE A 4 8.21 -2.95 -22.93
C PHE A 4 9.56 -3.69 -22.96
N LYS A 5 10.36 -3.49 -24.03
CA LYS A 5 11.70 -4.08 -24.12
C LYS A 5 12.67 -3.53 -23.08
N ARG A 6 12.57 -2.23 -22.75
CA ARG A 6 13.43 -1.59 -21.75
C ARG A 6 13.13 -2.09 -20.33
N ASN A 7 11.84 -2.28 -20.01
CA ASN A 7 11.40 -2.85 -18.72
C ASN A 7 11.88 -4.29 -18.57
N VAL A 8 11.77 -5.11 -19.62
CA VAL A 8 12.25 -6.50 -19.61
C VAL A 8 13.76 -6.54 -19.40
N LEU A 9 14.51 -5.67 -20.05
CA LEU A 9 15.99 -5.63 -19.92
C LEU A 9 16.40 -5.20 -18.49
N PHE A 10 15.77 -4.17 -17.93
CA PHE A 10 16.02 -3.72 -16.56
C PHE A 10 15.76 -4.83 -15.54
N LEU A 11 14.59 -5.47 -15.60
CA LEU A 11 14.22 -6.56 -14.72
C LEU A 11 15.12 -7.80 -14.87
N GLN A 12 15.59 -8.10 -16.08
CA GLN A 12 16.54 -9.17 -16.33
C GLN A 12 17.90 -8.91 -15.67
N THR A 13 18.42 -7.68 -15.75
CA THR A 13 19.70 -7.30 -15.13
C THR A 13 19.70 -7.49 -13.62
N VAL A 14 18.61 -7.10 -12.94
CA VAL A 14 18.47 -7.28 -11.47
C VAL A 14 18.40 -8.76 -11.12
N SER A 15 17.60 -9.55 -11.86
CA SER A 15 17.47 -10.99 -11.63
C SER A 15 18.79 -11.75 -11.88
N GLU A 16 19.57 -11.33 -12.87
CA GLU A 16 20.89 -11.91 -13.15
C GLU A 16 21.90 -11.63 -12.02
N LYS A 17 21.95 -10.40 -11.51
CA LYS A 17 22.78 -10.05 -10.35
C LYS A 17 22.46 -10.90 -9.13
N TYR A 18 21.18 -11.13 -8.84
CA TYR A 18 20.74 -11.98 -7.75
C TYR A 18 21.21 -13.43 -7.91
N ARG A 19 21.11 -14.00 -9.12
CA ARG A 19 21.60 -15.35 -9.43
C ARG A 19 23.12 -15.44 -9.34
N MET A 20 23.84 -14.43 -9.82
CA MET A 20 25.32 -14.39 -9.77
C MET A 20 25.85 -14.28 -8.34
N ALA A 21 25.08 -13.69 -7.41
CA ALA A 21 25.44 -13.62 -6.00
C ALA A 21 25.33 -14.97 -5.26
N GLY A 22 24.85 -16.03 -5.90
CA GLY A 22 24.77 -17.39 -5.32
C GLY A 22 23.79 -17.49 -4.13
N LEU A 23 22.82 -16.57 -4.03
CA LEU A 23 21.93 -16.48 -2.88
C LEU A 23 20.89 -17.58 -2.90
N THR A 24 20.89 -18.39 -1.85
CA THR A 24 19.98 -19.51 -1.66
C THR A 24 18.76 -19.16 -0.81
N GLU A 25 18.87 -18.12 0.03
CA GLU A 25 17.78 -17.73 0.93
C GLU A 25 16.86 -16.70 0.28
N LYS A 26 15.57 -17.05 0.20
CA LYS A 26 14.50 -16.21 -0.38
C LYS A 26 13.71 -15.57 0.74
N THR A 27 13.60 -14.24 0.70
CA THR A 27 12.71 -13.47 1.59
C THR A 27 11.26 -13.80 1.25
N ILE A 28 10.90 -13.77 -0.03
CA ILE A 28 9.58 -14.17 -0.53
C ILE A 28 9.71 -15.54 -1.22
N ASP A 29 9.06 -16.54 -0.63
CA ASP A 29 9.03 -17.92 -1.14
C ASP A 29 7.59 -18.40 -1.25
N ILE A 30 7.09 -18.48 -2.47
CA ILE A 30 5.70 -18.90 -2.77
C ILE A 30 5.43 -20.32 -2.26
N GLU A 31 6.40 -21.23 -2.31
CA GLU A 31 6.20 -22.59 -1.81
C GLU A 31 6.07 -22.62 -0.29
N LYS A 32 6.90 -21.87 0.44
CA LYS A 32 6.80 -21.71 1.89
C LYS A 32 5.47 -21.05 2.28
N ILE A 33 5.03 -20.01 1.54
CA ILE A 33 3.75 -19.34 1.77
C ILE A 33 2.58 -20.30 1.55
N LEU A 34 2.58 -21.07 0.45
CA LEU A 34 1.55 -22.08 0.20
C LEU A 34 1.52 -23.14 1.30
N LYS A 35 2.68 -23.64 1.71
CA LYS A 35 2.79 -24.62 2.81
C LYS A 35 2.27 -24.06 4.13
N SER A 36 2.58 -22.83 4.46
CA SER A 36 2.08 -22.14 5.66
C SER A 36 0.55 -21.96 5.66
N LYS A 37 -0.03 -21.60 4.51
CA LYS A 37 -1.49 -21.33 4.39
C LYS A 37 -2.32 -22.61 4.22
N MET A 38 -1.82 -23.61 3.53
CA MET A 38 -2.56 -24.84 3.16
C MET A 38 -2.12 -26.08 3.96
N GLY A 39 -1.02 -25.98 4.72
CA GLY A 39 -0.48 -27.11 5.49
C GLY A 39 -0.12 -28.29 4.58
N SER A 40 -0.49 -29.51 4.98
CA SER A 40 -0.24 -30.72 4.21
C SER A 40 -0.91 -30.75 2.83
N LYS A 41 -1.95 -29.94 2.59
CA LYS A 41 -2.64 -29.84 1.30
C LYS A 41 -1.78 -29.15 0.22
N ALA A 42 -0.76 -28.37 0.60
CA ALA A 42 0.13 -27.69 -0.35
C ALA A 42 0.85 -28.67 -1.29
N LYS A 43 1.12 -29.90 -0.85
CA LYS A 43 1.75 -30.95 -1.68
C LYS A 43 0.89 -31.40 -2.89
N PHE A 44 -0.41 -31.14 -2.85
CA PHE A 44 -1.32 -31.46 -3.95
C PHE A 44 -1.48 -30.33 -4.97
N VAL A 45 -0.86 -29.15 -4.72
CA VAL A 45 -0.86 -28.04 -5.69
C VAL A 45 0.01 -28.41 -6.88
N PRO A 46 -0.55 -28.44 -8.11
CA PRO A 46 0.23 -28.81 -9.29
C PRO A 46 1.43 -27.89 -9.49
N GLY A 47 2.59 -28.47 -9.88
CA GLY A 47 3.84 -27.72 -10.08
C GLY A 47 3.72 -26.56 -11.07
N PHE A 48 2.91 -26.73 -12.15
CA PHE A 48 2.67 -25.65 -13.11
C PHE A 48 1.96 -24.44 -12.47
N LEU A 49 1.03 -24.68 -11.50
CA LEU A 49 0.35 -23.61 -10.78
C LEU A 49 1.31 -22.88 -9.84
N VAL A 50 2.20 -23.62 -9.16
CA VAL A 50 3.25 -23.00 -8.32
C VAL A 50 4.18 -22.14 -9.18
N SER A 51 4.61 -22.65 -10.33
CA SER A 51 5.46 -21.90 -11.29
C SER A 51 4.75 -20.66 -11.82
N TRP A 52 3.46 -20.76 -12.09
CA TRP A 52 2.63 -19.63 -12.50
C TRP A 52 2.50 -18.58 -11.39
N LEU A 53 2.25 -18.99 -10.13
CA LEU A 53 2.20 -18.09 -8.98
C LEU A 53 3.53 -17.38 -8.75
N LYS A 54 4.67 -18.08 -8.85
CA LYS A 54 6.00 -17.47 -8.75
C LYS A 54 6.20 -16.38 -9.81
N ARG A 55 5.72 -16.62 -11.03
CA ARG A 55 5.83 -15.67 -12.15
C ARG A 55 5.00 -14.42 -11.94
N ILE A 56 3.71 -14.52 -11.54
CA ILE A 56 2.86 -13.35 -11.31
C ILE A 56 3.25 -12.57 -10.05
N ALA A 57 3.84 -13.26 -9.06
CA ALA A 57 4.41 -12.61 -7.88
C ALA A 57 5.81 -12.03 -8.15
N HIS A 58 6.35 -12.18 -9.35
CA HIS A 58 7.70 -11.74 -9.72
C HIS A 58 8.77 -12.14 -8.69
N GLN A 59 8.65 -13.39 -8.18
CA GLN A 59 9.38 -13.85 -6.99
C GLN A 59 10.88 -13.59 -7.08
N ASP A 60 11.50 -13.87 -8.22
CA ASP A 60 12.95 -13.73 -8.37
C ASP A 60 13.37 -12.26 -8.43
N GLN A 61 12.59 -11.40 -9.11
CA GLN A 61 12.85 -9.96 -9.20
C GLN A 61 12.66 -9.28 -7.84
N VAL A 62 11.56 -9.62 -7.13
CA VAL A 62 11.32 -9.08 -5.79
C VAL A 62 12.42 -9.50 -4.82
N ASN A 63 12.83 -10.77 -4.82
CA ASN A 63 13.92 -11.21 -3.95
C ASN A 63 15.26 -10.55 -4.31
N ALA A 64 15.54 -10.33 -5.59
CA ALA A 64 16.74 -9.60 -6.03
C ALA A 64 16.72 -8.15 -5.51
N TYR A 65 15.59 -7.44 -5.64
CA TYR A 65 15.43 -6.09 -5.10
C TYR A 65 15.58 -6.07 -3.58
N LEU A 66 14.91 -6.98 -2.85
CA LEU A 66 15.01 -7.06 -1.38
C LEU A 66 16.43 -7.35 -0.90
N TRP A 67 17.21 -8.09 -1.66
CA TRP A 67 18.63 -8.30 -1.39
C TRP A 67 19.47 -7.02 -1.63
N GLU A 68 19.27 -6.35 -2.77
CA GLU A 68 19.99 -5.11 -3.09
C GLU A 68 19.68 -3.99 -2.10
N SER A 69 18.45 -3.94 -1.58
CA SER A 69 17.97 -2.93 -0.62
C SER A 69 18.02 -3.36 0.86
N ARG A 70 18.67 -4.50 1.19
CA ARG A 70 18.63 -5.11 2.53
C ARG A 70 19.16 -4.23 3.66
N ASP A 71 20.05 -3.29 3.34
CA ASP A 71 20.65 -2.38 4.31
C ASP A 71 19.82 -1.11 4.52
N LYS A 72 18.71 -0.94 3.79
CA LYS A 72 17.81 0.21 3.85
C LYS A 72 16.54 -0.13 4.62
N VAL A 73 16.04 0.82 5.40
CA VAL A 73 14.81 0.65 6.20
C VAL A 73 13.98 1.94 6.22
N GLY A 74 12.69 1.81 6.46
CA GLY A 74 11.77 2.94 6.61
C GLY A 74 11.74 3.82 5.38
N VAL A 75 11.95 5.13 5.57
CA VAL A 75 11.88 6.13 4.49
C VAL A 75 12.91 5.89 3.40
N GLU A 76 14.14 5.55 3.78
CA GLU A 76 15.20 5.27 2.81
C GLU A 76 14.84 4.11 1.89
N TRP A 77 14.25 3.04 2.45
CA TRP A 77 13.77 1.90 1.66
C TRP A 77 12.61 2.29 0.74
N LEU A 78 11.67 3.12 1.22
CA LEU A 78 10.54 3.59 0.41
C LEU A 78 11.00 4.45 -0.78
N GLU A 79 11.92 5.38 -0.55
CA GLU A 79 12.52 6.18 -1.62
C GLU A 79 13.31 5.35 -2.62
N ASP A 80 14.02 4.33 -2.12
CA ASP A 80 14.73 3.38 -2.97
C ASP A 80 13.77 2.57 -3.84
N CYS A 81 12.63 2.16 -3.29
CA CYS A 81 11.59 1.47 -4.03
C CYS A 81 10.99 2.34 -5.15
N VAL A 82 10.74 3.64 -4.88
CA VAL A 82 10.31 4.62 -5.90
C VAL A 82 11.35 4.72 -7.02
N ARG A 83 12.65 4.80 -6.67
CA ARG A 83 13.74 4.83 -7.67
C ARG A 83 13.86 3.52 -8.46
N TYR A 84 13.74 2.36 -7.78
CA TYR A 84 13.78 1.04 -8.40
C TYR A 84 12.66 0.87 -9.45
N LEU A 85 11.47 1.36 -9.15
CA LEU A 85 10.33 1.34 -10.06
C LEU A 85 10.42 2.44 -11.15
N ASP A 86 11.42 3.31 -11.07
CA ASP A 86 11.59 4.48 -11.95
C ASP A 86 10.29 5.30 -12.06
N THR A 87 9.65 5.48 -10.90
CA THR A 87 8.38 6.19 -10.78
C THR A 87 8.62 7.69 -10.66
N THR A 88 7.98 8.48 -11.49
CA THR A 88 7.94 9.94 -11.38
C THR A 88 6.68 10.38 -10.63
N LEU A 89 6.83 11.27 -9.64
CA LEU A 89 5.71 11.79 -8.85
C LEU A 89 5.53 13.28 -9.14
N GLU A 90 4.37 13.64 -9.69
CA GLU A 90 3.95 15.05 -9.88
C GLU A 90 3.10 15.43 -8.67
N ILE A 91 3.71 16.23 -7.76
CA ILE A 91 3.09 16.58 -6.48
C ILE A 91 2.49 17.98 -6.57
N GLU A 92 1.17 18.06 -6.42
CA GLU A 92 0.40 19.29 -6.31
C GLU A 92 -0.02 19.53 -4.86
N GLY A 93 -0.09 20.79 -4.42
CA GLY A 93 -0.50 21.13 -3.07
C GLY A 93 0.52 20.75 -2.00
N LYS A 94 1.81 20.66 -2.35
CA LYS A 94 2.88 20.35 -1.38
C LYS A 94 2.90 21.34 -0.21
N GLU A 95 2.53 22.59 -0.46
CA GLU A 95 2.38 23.65 0.53
C GLU A 95 1.26 23.39 1.55
N ASN A 96 0.37 22.44 1.29
CA ASN A 96 -0.67 22.01 2.22
C ASN A 96 -0.18 20.98 3.25
N LEU A 97 1.04 20.44 3.08
CA LEU A 97 1.64 19.61 4.12
C LEU A 97 1.91 20.48 5.36
N PRO A 98 1.37 20.13 6.53
CA PRO A 98 1.62 20.89 7.74
C PRO A 98 3.10 20.96 8.10
N ASP A 99 3.50 22.06 8.77
CA ASP A 99 4.87 22.24 9.21
C ASP A 99 5.28 21.11 10.16
N PRO A 100 6.38 20.38 9.89
CA PRO A 100 6.85 19.29 10.76
C PRO A 100 7.22 19.76 12.17
N ASN A 101 7.42 21.07 12.39
CA ASN A 101 7.81 21.65 13.67
C ASN A 101 6.64 22.32 14.42
N ASP A 102 5.39 22.17 13.99
CA ASP A 102 4.23 22.79 14.65
C ASP A 102 3.79 22.04 15.93
N GLY A 103 4.45 20.93 16.25
CA GLY A 103 4.17 20.12 17.45
C GLY A 103 2.85 19.34 17.40
N ARG A 104 2.19 19.29 16.24
CA ARG A 104 0.90 18.61 16.06
C ARG A 104 1.07 17.29 15.29
N LEU A 105 0.15 16.39 15.51
CA LEU A 105 0.10 15.11 14.80
C LEU A 105 -1.10 15.07 13.86
N TYR A 106 -0.91 14.47 12.68
CA TYR A 106 -1.89 14.47 11.61
C TYR A 106 -2.26 13.04 11.20
N THR A 107 -3.46 12.91 10.64
CA THR A 107 -3.93 11.70 9.98
C THR A 107 -4.03 11.95 8.48
N PHE A 108 -3.09 11.39 7.72
CA PHE A 108 -3.09 11.42 6.26
C PHE A 108 -4.01 10.32 5.73
N VAL A 109 -4.90 10.65 4.81
CA VAL A 109 -5.81 9.68 4.20
C VAL A 109 -5.80 9.79 2.70
N SER A 110 -5.76 8.66 2.01
CA SER A 110 -5.71 8.62 0.56
C SER A 110 -6.66 7.57 -0.01
N ASN A 111 -7.10 7.78 -1.25
CA ASN A 111 -7.60 6.71 -2.09
C ASN A 111 -6.49 5.68 -2.35
N HIS A 112 -6.87 4.48 -2.79
CA HIS A 112 -5.95 3.35 -2.94
C HIS A 112 -6.05 2.72 -4.34
N PRO A 113 -5.67 3.45 -5.41
CA PRO A 113 -5.89 2.99 -6.78
C PRO A 113 -5.02 1.80 -7.17
N LEU A 114 -3.78 1.72 -6.69
CA LEU A 114 -2.79 0.76 -7.14
C LEU A 114 -2.58 -0.41 -6.17
N GLY A 115 -2.74 -0.17 -4.86
CA GLY A 115 -2.68 -1.22 -3.83
C GLY A 115 -1.28 -1.56 -3.32
N GLY A 116 -0.25 -0.88 -3.76
CA GLY A 116 1.14 -1.08 -3.33
C GLY A 116 1.97 0.15 -3.61
N GLU A 117 2.06 0.53 -4.86
CA GLU A 117 2.89 1.62 -5.36
C GLU A 117 2.47 2.99 -4.80
N ASP A 118 1.17 3.23 -4.67
CA ASP A 118 0.61 4.40 -4.00
C ASP A 118 1.01 4.46 -2.51
N GLY A 119 1.01 3.32 -1.81
CA GLY A 119 1.50 3.24 -0.44
C GLY A 119 2.99 3.58 -0.33
N VAL A 120 3.82 3.01 -1.20
CA VAL A 120 5.27 3.27 -1.25
C VAL A 120 5.55 4.75 -1.51
N ALA A 121 4.90 5.33 -2.53
CA ALA A 121 5.10 6.72 -2.93
C ALA A 121 4.66 7.71 -1.83
N LEU A 122 3.46 7.52 -1.25
CA LEU A 122 2.98 8.39 -0.18
C LEU A 122 3.82 8.27 1.09
N GLY A 123 4.30 7.07 1.41
CA GLY A 123 5.22 6.90 2.53
C GLY A 123 6.58 7.56 2.32
N ALA A 124 7.10 7.55 1.09
CA ALA A 124 8.33 8.28 0.76
C ALA A 124 8.12 9.79 0.93
N ILE A 125 6.99 10.35 0.42
CA ILE A 125 6.67 11.78 0.52
C ILE A 125 6.50 12.21 1.98
N ILE A 126 5.61 11.55 2.72
CA ILE A 126 5.28 11.88 4.12
C ILE A 126 6.47 11.58 5.01
N GLY A 127 7.10 10.43 4.83
CA GLY A 127 8.26 10.03 5.60
C GLY A 127 9.44 11.00 5.45
N ARG A 128 9.72 11.48 4.25
CA ARG A 128 10.75 12.50 4.03
C ARG A 128 10.40 13.83 4.68
N HIS A 129 9.13 14.25 4.61
CA HIS A 129 8.69 15.53 5.17
C HIS A 129 8.75 15.55 6.71
N TYR A 130 8.44 14.42 7.35
CA TYR A 130 8.40 14.29 8.82
C TYR A 130 9.53 13.45 9.40
N ASP A 131 10.65 13.33 8.72
CA ASP A 131 11.86 12.61 9.17
C ASP A 131 11.57 11.19 9.71
N GLY A 132 10.69 10.47 9.03
CA GLY A 132 10.29 9.10 9.38
C GLY A 132 9.26 8.98 10.51
N HIS A 133 8.79 10.09 11.09
CA HIS A 133 7.79 10.09 12.17
C HIS A 133 6.37 9.84 11.64
N PHE A 134 6.16 8.72 10.97
CA PHE A 134 4.86 8.28 10.51
C PHE A 134 4.69 6.76 10.61
N ARG A 135 3.45 6.29 10.60
CA ARG A 135 3.12 4.86 10.58
C ARG A 135 1.96 4.59 9.62
N TYR A 136 2.04 3.41 8.96
CA TYR A 136 0.93 2.88 8.16
C TYR A 136 0.10 1.88 8.94
N LEU A 137 -1.18 1.82 8.63
CA LEU A 137 -1.98 0.63 8.88
C LEU A 137 -1.93 -0.27 7.64
N VAL A 138 -1.26 -1.42 7.70
CA VAL A 138 -1.01 -2.30 6.56
C VAL A 138 -1.46 -3.74 6.82
N ASN A 139 -1.69 -4.50 5.73
CA ASN A 139 -1.89 -5.94 5.82
C ASN A 139 -0.64 -6.62 6.42
N ASP A 140 -0.84 -7.61 7.29
CA ASP A 140 0.24 -8.35 7.97
C ASP A 140 1.25 -9.01 7.01
N LEU A 141 0.84 -9.33 5.78
CA LEU A 141 1.75 -9.86 4.77
C LEU A 141 2.91 -8.90 4.44
N LEU A 142 2.69 -7.59 4.54
CA LEU A 142 3.72 -6.58 4.29
C LEU A 142 4.80 -6.54 5.38
N MET A 143 4.56 -7.14 6.55
CA MET A 143 5.58 -7.32 7.59
C MET A 143 6.71 -8.26 7.17
N ASN A 144 6.53 -9.04 6.11
CA ASN A 144 7.59 -9.87 5.52
C ASN A 144 8.56 -9.05 4.65
N LEU A 145 8.34 -7.74 4.49
CA LEU A 145 9.24 -6.82 3.80
C LEU A 145 10.11 -6.11 4.86
N PRO A 146 11.37 -6.53 5.09
CA PRO A 146 12.18 -6.03 6.21
C PRO A 146 12.39 -4.52 6.17
N GLY A 147 12.55 -3.95 4.97
CA GLY A 147 12.73 -2.50 4.80
C GLY A 147 11.48 -1.68 5.14
N LEU A 148 10.29 -2.24 4.93
CA LEU A 148 9.01 -1.57 5.20
C LEU A 148 8.52 -1.75 6.65
N ALA A 149 8.84 -2.88 7.27
CA ALA A 149 8.32 -3.27 8.58
C ALA A 149 8.45 -2.19 9.69
N PRO A 150 9.56 -1.41 9.80
CA PRO A 150 9.69 -0.41 10.85
C PRO A 150 8.66 0.71 10.86
N VAL A 151 8.05 1.00 9.71
CA VAL A 151 7.02 2.06 9.59
C VAL A 151 5.60 1.51 9.53
N CYS A 152 5.42 0.19 9.71
CA CYS A 152 4.13 -0.49 9.59
C CYS A 152 3.50 -0.82 10.95
N ILE A 153 2.18 -0.69 11.02
CA ILE A 153 1.33 -1.28 12.05
C ILE A 153 0.51 -2.38 11.37
N PRO A 154 0.78 -3.67 11.65
CA PRO A 154 0.12 -4.76 10.96
C PRO A 154 -1.35 -4.85 11.32
N ILE A 155 -2.19 -5.00 10.30
CA ILE A 155 -3.62 -5.28 10.44
C ILE A 155 -3.87 -6.70 9.98
N ASN A 156 -4.33 -7.58 10.87
CA ASN A 156 -4.85 -8.87 10.49
C ASN A 156 -6.37 -8.89 10.73
N LYS A 157 -7.15 -9.03 9.66
CA LYS A 157 -8.61 -9.11 9.72
C LYS A 157 -9.11 -10.54 10.04
N THR A 158 -8.21 -11.52 10.08
CA THR A 158 -8.56 -12.95 10.26
C THR A 158 -7.72 -13.60 11.37
N GLY A 159 -8.33 -14.54 12.10
CA GLY A 159 -7.66 -15.33 13.13
C GLY A 159 -7.52 -14.67 14.50
N LYS A 160 -6.67 -15.25 15.37
CA LYS A 160 -6.49 -14.78 16.78
C LYS A 160 -5.93 -13.34 16.88
N GLN A 161 -5.16 -12.89 15.90
CA GLN A 161 -4.60 -11.53 15.86
C GLN A 161 -5.66 -10.46 15.55
N SER A 162 -6.79 -10.83 14.95
CA SER A 162 -7.89 -9.88 14.70
C SER A 162 -8.44 -9.27 16.00
N ARG A 163 -8.30 -9.94 17.13
CA ARG A 163 -8.71 -9.44 18.45
C ARG A 163 -7.83 -8.30 18.96
N ASN A 164 -6.56 -8.26 18.54
CA ASN A 164 -5.60 -7.23 18.96
C ASN A 164 -5.60 -6.01 18.02
N PHE A 165 -6.30 -6.08 16.89
CA PHE A 165 -6.34 -5.00 15.91
C PHE A 165 -6.76 -3.65 16.52
N PRO A 166 -7.87 -3.53 17.32
CA PRO A 166 -8.23 -2.27 17.94
C PRO A 166 -7.13 -1.69 18.82
N ALA A 167 -6.45 -2.54 19.60
CA ALA A 167 -5.36 -2.11 20.48
C ALA A 167 -4.13 -1.64 19.71
N MET A 168 -3.82 -2.26 18.56
CA MET A 168 -2.69 -1.85 17.71
C MET A 168 -2.97 -0.50 17.02
N VAL A 169 -4.20 -0.29 16.53
CA VAL A 169 -4.63 1.01 16.01
C VAL A 169 -4.55 2.07 17.09
N GLU A 170 -5.04 1.75 18.29
CA GLU A 170 -4.99 2.64 19.47
C GLU A 170 -3.54 3.05 19.77
N ALA A 171 -2.63 2.07 19.88
CA ALA A 171 -1.21 2.33 20.15
C ALA A 171 -0.57 3.20 19.05
N GLY A 172 -0.94 3.01 17.78
CA GLY A 172 -0.48 3.86 16.67
C GLY A 172 -0.91 5.31 16.84
N PHE A 173 -2.18 5.56 17.21
CA PHE A 173 -2.68 6.91 17.43
C PHE A 173 -2.19 7.55 18.74
N GLN A 174 -1.78 6.74 19.73
CA GLN A 174 -1.15 7.22 20.97
C GLN A 174 0.33 7.56 20.81
N SER A 175 0.96 7.08 19.75
CA SER A 175 2.38 7.33 19.50
C SER A 175 2.62 8.75 18.96
N ASP A 176 3.88 9.20 19.02
CA ASP A 176 4.33 10.48 18.47
C ASP A 176 4.56 10.42 16.95
N ASN A 177 3.76 9.59 16.25
CA ASN A 177 3.86 9.44 14.81
C ASN A 177 2.58 9.93 14.12
N HIS A 178 2.74 10.54 12.95
CA HIS A 178 1.64 10.75 12.03
C HIS A 178 1.08 9.42 11.54
N MET A 179 -0.20 9.39 11.18
CA MET A 179 -0.84 8.18 10.67
C MET A 179 -1.15 8.31 9.19
N LEU A 180 -0.67 7.37 8.37
CA LEU A 180 -1.06 7.25 6.97
C LEU A 180 -2.02 6.07 6.80
N MET A 181 -3.19 6.34 6.25
CA MET A 181 -4.27 5.36 6.14
C MET A 181 -4.89 5.36 4.75
N PHE A 182 -5.29 4.17 4.32
CA PHE A 182 -6.13 3.94 3.15
C PHE A 182 -7.50 3.43 3.63
N PRO A 183 -8.48 4.33 3.86
CA PRO A 183 -9.69 3.97 4.61
C PRO A 183 -10.60 2.97 3.89
N ALA A 184 -10.45 2.79 2.59
CA ALA A 184 -11.12 1.73 1.83
C ALA A 184 -10.64 0.33 2.26
N GLY A 185 -9.37 0.21 2.68
CA GLY A 185 -8.75 -1.06 3.10
C GLY A 185 -8.56 -2.09 1.98
N LEU A 186 -8.91 -1.74 0.77
CA LEU A 186 -8.72 -2.50 -0.48
C LEU A 186 -8.44 -1.52 -1.61
N CYS A 187 -7.80 -2.01 -2.69
CA CYS A 187 -7.62 -1.21 -3.90
C CYS A 187 -8.96 -0.78 -4.49
N SER A 188 -8.95 0.36 -5.19
CA SER A 188 -10.09 0.87 -5.93
C SER A 188 -10.73 -0.19 -6.84
N ARG A 189 -11.99 -0.01 -7.16
CA ARG A 189 -12.77 -0.86 -8.07
C ARG A 189 -13.16 -0.06 -9.31
N LYS A 190 -13.37 -0.76 -10.41
CA LYS A 190 -13.94 -0.18 -11.64
C LYS A 190 -15.38 -0.63 -11.78
N LYS A 191 -16.31 0.31 -11.67
CA LYS A 191 -17.76 0.08 -11.86
C LYS A 191 -18.29 1.12 -12.84
N ASP A 192 -19.02 0.67 -13.83
CA ASP A 192 -19.64 1.53 -14.86
C ASP A 192 -18.64 2.50 -15.53
N GLY A 193 -17.43 2.02 -15.76
CA GLY A 193 -16.33 2.80 -16.34
C GLY A 193 -15.57 3.70 -15.36
N VAL A 194 -16.11 3.95 -14.17
CA VAL A 194 -15.51 4.80 -13.14
C VAL A 194 -14.64 3.98 -12.18
N ILE A 195 -13.43 4.46 -11.92
CA ILE A 195 -12.51 3.88 -10.94
C ILE A 195 -12.62 4.68 -9.65
N SER A 196 -13.03 4.02 -8.59
CA SER A 196 -13.09 4.63 -7.26
C SER A 196 -12.96 3.59 -6.16
N ASP A 197 -12.61 4.07 -4.97
CA ASP A 197 -12.61 3.23 -3.78
C ASP A 197 -14.03 2.77 -3.42
N ILE A 198 -14.10 1.60 -2.81
CA ILE A 198 -15.29 1.20 -2.05
C ILE A 198 -15.57 2.19 -0.91
N PRO A 199 -16.71 2.15 -0.25
CA PRO A 199 -17.02 3.06 0.86
C PRO A 199 -15.93 3.06 1.93
N TRP A 200 -15.50 4.24 2.35
CA TRP A 200 -14.45 4.40 3.36
C TRP A 200 -14.97 4.04 4.74
N THR A 201 -14.11 3.41 5.55
CA THR A 201 -14.42 3.06 6.95
C THR A 201 -14.22 4.26 7.87
N LYS A 202 -14.96 4.29 8.98
CA LYS A 202 -15.00 5.41 9.93
C LYS A 202 -13.80 5.51 10.88
N THR A 203 -12.90 4.52 10.89
CA THR A 203 -11.85 4.41 11.91
C THR A 203 -10.98 5.66 11.99
N PHE A 204 -10.55 6.21 10.85
CA PHE A 204 -9.71 7.41 10.84
C PHE A 204 -10.44 8.62 11.39
N ILE A 205 -11.74 8.81 11.13
CA ILE A 205 -12.55 9.90 11.70
C ILE A 205 -12.63 9.78 13.22
N SER A 206 -13.06 8.60 13.71
CA SER A 206 -13.24 8.38 15.14
C SER A 206 -11.94 8.58 15.91
N LYS A 207 -10.81 8.12 15.35
CA LYS A 207 -9.49 8.25 15.96
C LYS A 207 -8.93 9.67 15.84
N SER A 208 -9.14 10.36 14.73
CA SER A 208 -8.72 11.75 14.57
C SER A 208 -9.43 12.67 15.57
N VAL A 209 -10.73 12.48 15.79
CA VAL A 209 -11.46 13.22 16.83
C VAL A 209 -10.95 12.86 18.22
N GLN A 210 -10.79 11.58 18.53
CA GLN A 210 -10.32 11.09 19.84
C GLN A 210 -8.94 11.64 20.21
N TYR A 211 -8.03 11.74 19.24
CA TYR A 211 -6.64 12.16 19.44
C TYR A 211 -6.34 13.57 18.92
N GLN A 212 -7.39 14.34 18.59
CA GLN A 212 -7.29 15.75 18.15
C GLN A 212 -6.32 15.94 16.97
N ARG A 213 -6.36 15.02 15.99
CA ARG A 213 -5.52 15.05 14.78
C ARG A 213 -6.32 15.58 13.60
N ASP A 214 -5.85 16.62 12.96
CA ASP A 214 -6.44 17.09 11.70
C ASP A 214 -6.21 16.04 10.60
N VAL A 215 -7.15 15.97 9.67
CA VAL A 215 -7.13 15.00 8.58
C VAL A 215 -6.61 15.68 7.32
N VAL A 216 -5.53 15.17 6.76
CA VAL A 216 -4.95 15.67 5.49
C VAL A 216 -5.40 14.74 4.35
N PRO A 217 -6.30 15.21 3.47
CA PRO A 217 -6.78 14.42 2.34
C PRO A 217 -5.74 14.43 1.22
N ILE A 218 -5.47 13.26 0.63
CA ILE A 218 -4.54 13.12 -0.50
C ILE A 218 -5.21 12.30 -1.59
N HIS A 219 -5.15 12.78 -2.82
CA HIS A 219 -5.54 12.01 -4.00
C HIS A 219 -4.30 11.46 -4.70
N PHE A 220 -4.26 10.15 -4.90
CA PHE A 220 -3.25 9.49 -5.71
C PHE A 220 -3.85 9.11 -7.06
N GLY A 221 -3.24 9.61 -8.14
CA GLY A 221 -3.62 9.27 -9.51
C GLY A 221 -3.08 7.91 -9.91
N GLY A 222 -3.73 7.28 -10.89
CA GLY A 222 -3.30 5.99 -11.43
C GLY A 222 -4.40 4.95 -11.48
N GLN A 223 -4.11 3.86 -12.16
CA GLN A 223 -5.05 2.75 -12.31
C GLN A 223 -4.32 1.45 -12.61
N ASN A 224 -4.89 0.35 -12.13
CA ASN A 224 -4.50 -1.00 -12.50
C ASN A 224 -5.08 -1.39 -13.87
N SER A 225 -4.71 -2.53 -14.38
CA SER A 225 -5.22 -3.04 -15.66
C SER A 225 -6.72 -3.37 -15.60
N ASN A 226 -7.39 -3.36 -16.75
CA ASN A 226 -8.77 -3.83 -16.83
C ASN A 226 -8.92 -5.30 -16.41
N PHE A 227 -7.88 -6.12 -16.59
CA PHE A 227 -7.86 -7.49 -16.10
C PHE A 227 -7.95 -7.54 -14.59
N PHE A 228 -7.14 -6.72 -13.89
CA PHE A 228 -7.17 -6.62 -12.43
C PHE A 228 -8.57 -6.27 -11.91
N TYR A 229 -9.21 -5.24 -12.49
CA TYR A 229 -10.56 -4.84 -12.05
C TYR A 229 -11.62 -5.89 -12.32
N ARG A 230 -11.57 -6.57 -13.48
CA ARG A 230 -12.49 -7.68 -13.78
C ARG A 230 -12.34 -8.82 -12.78
N LEU A 231 -11.07 -9.16 -12.45
CA LEU A 231 -10.76 -10.21 -11.49
C LEU A 231 -11.19 -9.82 -10.08
N ALA A 232 -10.97 -8.56 -9.67
CA ALA A 232 -11.41 -8.03 -8.38
C ALA A 232 -12.93 -8.08 -8.24
N ASN A 233 -13.65 -7.58 -9.24
CA ASN A 233 -15.12 -7.61 -9.26
C ASN A 233 -15.70 -9.05 -9.28
N PHE A 234 -15.05 -9.96 -10.00
CA PHE A 234 -15.41 -11.38 -9.99
C PHE A 234 -15.18 -11.98 -8.57
N SER A 235 -14.03 -11.68 -7.97
CA SER A 235 -13.71 -12.18 -6.62
C SER A 235 -14.72 -11.68 -5.60
N ASP A 236 -15.03 -10.38 -5.61
CA ASP A 236 -15.98 -9.78 -4.67
C ASP A 236 -17.40 -10.39 -4.77
N ARG A 237 -17.77 -10.89 -5.97
CA ARG A 237 -19.08 -11.47 -6.22
C ARG A 237 -19.16 -12.96 -5.91
N PHE A 238 -18.11 -13.72 -6.19
CA PHE A 238 -18.17 -15.19 -6.23
C PHE A 238 -17.20 -15.90 -5.28
N LEU A 239 -16.20 -15.20 -4.70
CA LEU A 239 -15.17 -15.84 -3.90
C LEU A 239 -15.14 -15.27 -2.47
N PRO A 240 -14.78 -16.10 -1.47
CA PRO A 240 -14.61 -15.63 -0.09
C PRO A 240 -13.31 -14.84 0.13
N PHE A 241 -12.48 -14.68 -0.91
CA PHE A 241 -11.20 -13.98 -0.87
C PHE A 241 -10.95 -13.21 -2.17
N ASN A 242 -10.17 -12.14 -2.07
CA ASN A 242 -9.85 -11.30 -3.23
C ASN A 242 -8.66 -11.89 -4.02
N LEU A 243 -8.98 -12.60 -5.12
CA LEU A 243 -7.98 -13.23 -5.98
C LEU A 243 -7.08 -12.19 -6.70
N ALA A 244 -7.60 -10.98 -6.96
CA ALA A 244 -6.85 -9.92 -7.62
C ALA A 244 -5.62 -9.48 -6.82
N MET A 245 -5.62 -9.66 -5.49
CA MET A 245 -4.44 -9.36 -4.65
C MET A 245 -3.19 -10.14 -5.06
N LEU A 246 -3.32 -11.32 -5.66
CA LEU A 246 -2.18 -12.09 -6.16
C LEU A 246 -1.47 -11.40 -7.33
N PHE A 247 -2.16 -10.50 -8.00
CA PHE A 247 -1.64 -9.78 -9.18
C PHE A 247 -1.12 -8.38 -8.86
N LEU A 248 -1.16 -7.93 -7.59
CA LEU A 248 -0.71 -6.58 -7.24
C LEU A 248 0.75 -6.32 -7.60
N VAL A 249 1.61 -7.32 -7.38
CA VAL A 249 3.03 -7.20 -7.75
C VAL A 249 3.18 -7.14 -9.27
N ASP A 250 2.43 -7.95 -10.02
CA ASP A 250 2.41 -7.92 -11.49
C ASP A 250 1.89 -6.57 -12.03
N GLU A 251 0.87 -5.99 -11.42
CA GLU A 251 0.38 -4.65 -11.76
C GLU A 251 1.44 -3.56 -11.47
N MET A 252 2.15 -3.67 -10.33
CA MET A 252 3.25 -2.76 -9.98
C MET A 252 4.37 -2.80 -11.04
N TYR A 253 4.78 -4.00 -11.48
CA TYR A 253 5.78 -4.12 -12.54
C TYR A 253 5.30 -3.65 -13.92
N LYS A 254 3.99 -3.65 -14.18
CA LYS A 254 3.40 -3.00 -15.38
C LYS A 254 3.44 -1.48 -15.31
N ASN A 255 3.56 -0.94 -14.13
CA ASN A 255 3.60 0.50 -13.86
C ASN A 255 5.02 1.10 -13.82
N VAL A 256 6.07 0.29 -13.94
CA VAL A 256 7.46 0.78 -14.00
C VAL A 256 7.62 1.86 -15.08
N HIS A 257 8.38 2.91 -14.77
CA HIS A 257 8.59 4.14 -15.58
C HIS A 257 7.34 5.02 -15.77
N LYS A 258 6.32 4.88 -14.94
CA LYS A 258 5.14 5.74 -15.01
C LYS A 258 5.28 6.99 -14.17
N THR A 259 4.53 8.00 -14.59
CA THR A 259 4.30 9.22 -13.83
C THR A 259 2.94 9.16 -13.15
N PHE A 260 2.90 9.50 -11.86
CA PHE A 260 1.67 9.59 -11.09
C PHE A 260 1.49 10.97 -10.50
N ARG A 261 0.28 11.50 -10.62
CA ARG A 261 -0.14 12.73 -9.97
C ARG A 261 -0.49 12.43 -8.50
N VAL A 262 0.03 13.25 -7.59
CA VAL A 262 -0.30 13.23 -6.16
C VAL A 262 -0.79 14.62 -5.76
N ALA A 263 -2.07 14.74 -5.43
CA ALA A 263 -2.64 16.01 -5.00
C ALA A 263 -2.91 16.01 -3.50
N ILE A 264 -2.32 16.97 -2.78
CA ILE A 264 -2.43 17.12 -1.33
C ILE A 264 -3.39 18.25 -1.03
N GLY A 265 -4.50 17.94 -0.36
CA GLY A 265 -5.50 18.90 0.04
C GLY A 265 -5.16 19.61 1.35
N LYS A 266 -5.87 20.68 1.64
CA LYS A 266 -5.72 21.40 2.92
C LYS A 266 -6.15 20.53 4.09
N PRO A 267 -5.45 20.58 5.24
CA PRO A 267 -5.87 19.89 6.44
C PRO A 267 -7.31 20.24 6.85
N ILE A 268 -8.11 19.24 7.15
CA ILE A 268 -9.45 19.38 7.67
C ILE A 268 -9.35 19.32 9.20
N PRO A 269 -9.68 20.39 9.93
CA PRO A 269 -9.62 20.42 11.40
C PRO A 269 -10.47 19.28 11.99
N TRP A 270 -9.96 18.60 13.00
CA TRP A 270 -10.69 17.50 13.65
C TRP A 270 -12.02 17.93 14.25
N GLN A 271 -12.16 19.20 14.65
CA GLN A 271 -13.40 19.79 15.18
C GLN A 271 -14.53 19.85 14.13
N THR A 272 -14.17 19.78 12.84
CA THR A 272 -15.16 19.70 11.74
C THR A 272 -16.03 18.45 11.86
N PHE A 273 -15.49 17.38 12.43
CA PHE A 273 -16.17 16.09 12.56
C PHE A 273 -17.05 16.03 13.81
N ASP A 274 -18.05 16.90 13.84
CA ASP A 274 -18.98 17.06 14.94
C ASP A 274 -20.15 16.04 14.90
N LYS A 275 -21.16 16.27 15.74
CA LYS A 275 -22.35 15.40 15.84
C LYS A 275 -23.40 15.63 14.74
N SER A 276 -23.17 16.56 13.79
CA SER A 276 -24.11 16.82 12.68
C SER A 276 -24.19 15.66 11.69
N LYS A 277 -23.16 14.81 11.67
CA LYS A 277 -23.09 13.59 10.86
C LYS A 277 -22.53 12.43 11.68
N THR A 278 -22.87 11.23 11.28
CA THR A 278 -22.24 10.02 11.82
C THR A 278 -20.78 9.94 11.35
N PRO A 279 -19.90 9.26 12.11
CA PRO A 279 -18.51 9.05 11.67
C PRO A 279 -18.38 8.37 10.29
N MET A 280 -19.37 7.59 9.86
CA MET A 280 -19.40 6.98 8.55
C MET A 280 -19.72 8.01 7.46
N GLU A 281 -20.67 8.90 7.68
CA GLU A 281 -21.01 9.99 6.76
C GLU A 281 -19.84 10.97 6.63
N TRP A 282 -19.15 11.27 7.73
CA TRP A 282 -17.91 12.06 7.71
C TRP A 282 -16.81 11.37 6.90
N ALA A 283 -16.68 10.05 6.98
CA ALA A 283 -15.71 9.32 6.19
C ALA A 283 -16.00 9.42 4.69
N GLN A 284 -17.28 9.35 4.28
CA GLN A 284 -17.66 9.55 2.88
C GLN A 284 -17.47 11.01 2.43
N PHE A 285 -17.76 11.99 3.28
CA PHE A 285 -17.45 13.38 3.01
C PHE A 285 -15.95 13.60 2.71
N VAL A 286 -15.06 13.07 3.55
CA VAL A 286 -13.61 13.18 3.31
C VAL A 286 -13.21 12.46 2.03
N LYS A 287 -13.76 11.27 1.74
CA LYS A 287 -13.58 10.60 0.47
C LYS A 287 -13.93 11.49 -0.71
N GLU A 288 -15.08 12.17 -0.67
CA GLU A 288 -15.50 13.11 -1.71
C GLU A 288 -14.53 14.28 -1.87
N GLN A 289 -13.96 14.81 -0.75
CA GLN A 289 -12.95 15.86 -0.83
C GLN A 289 -11.69 15.34 -1.55
N VAL A 290 -11.22 14.11 -1.23
CA VAL A 290 -10.08 13.49 -1.92
C VAL A 290 -10.31 13.37 -3.42
N TYR A 291 -11.49 12.95 -3.86
CA TYR A 291 -11.81 12.81 -5.29
C TYR A 291 -12.09 14.14 -6.02
N LYS A 292 -12.10 15.26 -5.32
CA LYS A 292 -12.17 16.62 -5.90
C LYS A 292 -10.79 17.26 -6.12
N LEU A 293 -9.74 16.69 -5.53
CA LEU A 293 -8.35 17.09 -5.74
C LEU A 293 -7.87 16.67 -7.14
#